data_997142c924588e28f8323392e1c409a5
#
_entry.id   997142c924588e28f8323392e1c409a5
#
_cell.length_a   1.000
_cell.length_b   1.000
_cell.length_c   1.000
_cell.angle_alpha   90.00
_cell.angle_beta   90.00
_cell.angle_gamma   90.00
#
_symmetry.space_group_name_H-M   'P 1'
#
loop_
_entity.id
_entity.type
_entity.pdbx_description
1 polymer ?
#
loop_
_entity_poly.entity_id
_entity_poly.type
_entity_poly.pdbx_seq_one_letter_code
_entity_poly.pdbx_strand_id
1 'polypeptide(L)'
;LRHSSAASDVYKRQTPNKMQKLDDVDRKILDILIDNTRTPFTDIAKRLLISPGTVHVRVKKMEDLGIIKGSSLTLDYKMLGYNFIAYVGILIDRSRRTYEIIEELKKKPYITVAHITTGKYNIFCKIRAKGTEHAREIIFSIDDVEGVLRTETMISLEESINDKKRLMTVSYTHLRAHET
;
A
#
# COMPACT_ATOMS: atom_id res chain seq x y z
N LEU A 1 -7.74 35.08 9.30
CA LEU A 1 -7.00 33.79 9.25
C LEU A 1 -7.92 32.65 9.72
N ARG A 2 -8.65 32.03 8.80
CA ARG A 2 -9.39 30.78 9.07
C ARG A 2 -8.62 29.63 8.46
N HIS A 3 -7.88 28.90 9.29
CA HIS A 3 -7.16 27.71 8.88
C HIS A 3 -8.10 26.54 8.61
N SER A 4 -7.98 26.05 7.46
CA SER A 4 -8.35 24.77 6.83
C SER A 4 -8.91 23.69 7.77
N SER A 5 -10.24 23.57 7.78
CA SER A 5 -11.00 22.48 8.42
C SER A 5 -10.81 21.11 7.74
N ALA A 6 -10.44 21.09 6.46
CA ALA A 6 -10.37 19.85 5.66
C ALA A 6 -9.23 18.91 6.08
N ALA A 7 -8.08 19.43 6.48
CA ALA A 7 -6.96 18.60 6.96
C ALA A 7 -7.29 17.96 8.32
N SER A 8 -8.06 18.66 9.17
CA SER A 8 -8.52 18.15 10.47
C SER A 8 -9.52 16.99 10.33
N ASP A 9 -10.35 17.00 9.29
CA ASP A 9 -11.35 15.95 9.09
C ASP A 9 -10.77 14.67 8.50
N VAL A 10 -9.69 14.76 7.72
CA VAL A 10 -8.93 13.58 7.24
C VAL A 10 -8.21 12.92 8.43
N TYR A 11 -7.66 13.70 9.35
CA TYR A 11 -7.03 13.16 10.57
C TYR A 11 -8.04 12.54 11.54
N LYS A 12 -9.26 13.06 11.64
CA LYS A 12 -10.31 12.53 12.53
C LYS A 12 -10.92 11.22 12.07
N ARG A 13 -10.78 10.84 10.81
CA ARG A 13 -11.20 9.52 10.31
C ARG A 13 -10.21 8.40 10.60
N GLN A 14 -9.02 8.71 11.07
CA GLN A 14 -8.12 7.75 11.70
C GLN A 14 -8.54 7.61 13.17
N THR A 15 -9.70 6.99 13.43
CA THR A 15 -10.00 6.47 14.77
C THR A 15 -8.79 5.66 15.21
N PRO A 16 -8.23 5.90 16.43
CA PRO A 16 -7.23 5.01 16.98
C PRO A 16 -7.90 3.65 17.10
N ASN A 17 -7.70 2.83 16.08
CA ASN A 17 -8.06 1.43 16.15
C ASN A 17 -7.35 0.94 17.40
N LYS A 18 -8.11 0.48 18.41
CA LYS A 18 -7.57 -0.15 19.61
C LYS A 18 -6.58 -1.17 19.10
N MET A 19 -5.28 -0.87 19.17
CA MET A 19 -4.21 -1.71 18.64
C MET A 19 -4.39 -3.06 19.32
N GLN A 20 -5.09 -3.98 18.65
CA GLN A 20 -5.29 -5.32 19.17
C GLN A 20 -3.90 -5.96 19.17
N LYS A 21 -3.44 -6.21 20.38
CA LYS A 21 -2.12 -6.75 20.63
C LYS A 21 -2.04 -8.12 20.01
N LEU A 22 -1.33 -8.22 18.87
CA LEU A 22 -0.88 -9.49 18.32
C LEU A 22 0.10 -10.09 19.33
N ASP A 23 -0.11 -11.34 19.69
CA ASP A 23 0.88 -12.08 20.47
C ASP A 23 2.05 -12.56 19.58
N ASP A 24 3.08 -13.13 20.19
CA ASP A 24 4.27 -13.59 19.48
C ASP A 24 3.96 -14.73 18.50
N VAL A 25 2.96 -15.56 18.82
CA VAL A 25 2.55 -16.66 17.93
C VAL A 25 1.86 -16.09 16.69
N ASP A 26 0.96 -15.10 16.86
CA ASP A 26 0.29 -14.42 15.76
C ASP A 26 1.31 -13.78 14.81
N ARG A 27 2.34 -13.13 15.36
CA ARG A 27 3.43 -12.51 14.57
C ARG A 27 4.24 -13.53 13.79
N LYS A 28 4.62 -14.64 14.42
CA LYS A 28 5.36 -15.73 13.76
C LYS A 28 4.54 -16.37 12.63
N ILE A 29 3.22 -16.51 12.81
CA ILE A 29 2.31 -16.96 11.74
C ILE A 29 2.33 -15.97 10.59
N LEU A 30 2.21 -14.66 10.86
CA LEU A 30 2.26 -13.62 9.83
C LEU A 30 3.59 -13.62 9.08
N ASP A 31 4.72 -13.75 9.76
CA ASP A 31 6.05 -13.82 9.13
C ASP A 31 6.14 -14.95 8.10
N ILE A 32 5.66 -16.14 8.46
CA ILE A 32 5.65 -17.28 7.55
C ILE A 32 4.72 -17.03 6.36
N LEU A 33 3.53 -16.46 6.60
CA LEU A 33 2.55 -16.21 5.55
C LEU A 33 2.93 -15.04 4.64
N ILE A 34 3.64 -14.03 5.14
CA ILE A 34 4.18 -12.94 4.32
C ILE A 34 5.25 -13.47 3.36
N ASP A 35 6.04 -14.44 3.78
CA ASP A 35 7.03 -15.10 2.91
C ASP A 35 6.36 -15.92 1.83
N ASN A 36 5.43 -16.76 2.24
CA ASN A 36 4.72 -17.64 1.33
C ASN A 36 3.30 -17.88 1.83
N THR A 37 2.35 -17.17 1.22
CA THR A 37 0.92 -17.31 1.52
C THR A 37 0.36 -18.71 1.26
N ARG A 38 1.09 -19.57 0.52
CA ARG A 38 0.71 -20.95 0.21
C ARG A 38 1.24 -21.96 1.23
N THR A 39 1.95 -21.52 2.28
CA THR A 39 2.42 -22.44 3.31
C THR A 39 1.25 -23.13 4.00
N PRO A 40 1.16 -24.48 3.98
CA PRO A 40 0.08 -25.21 4.62
C PRO A 40 0.04 -24.93 6.14
N PHE A 41 -1.13 -24.82 6.71
CA PHE A 41 -1.28 -24.62 8.16
C PHE A 41 -0.68 -25.74 8.99
N THR A 42 -0.63 -26.96 8.45
CA THR A 42 0.08 -28.10 9.07
C THR A 42 1.58 -27.87 9.20
N ASP A 43 2.19 -27.20 8.23
CA ASP A 43 3.62 -26.91 8.25
C ASP A 43 3.95 -25.72 9.17
N ILE A 44 3.06 -24.71 9.20
CA ILE A 44 3.13 -23.62 10.17
C ILE A 44 3.03 -24.18 11.59
N ALA A 45 2.07 -25.07 11.82
CA ALA A 45 1.83 -25.71 13.11
C ALA A 45 3.07 -26.49 13.61
N LYS A 46 3.69 -27.27 12.72
CA LYS A 46 4.95 -28.00 13.02
C LYS A 46 6.08 -27.04 13.41
N ARG A 47 6.28 -25.96 12.64
CA ARG A 47 7.34 -24.96 12.90
C ARG A 47 7.17 -24.24 14.23
N LEU A 48 5.91 -23.99 14.63
CA LEU A 48 5.59 -23.23 15.84
C LEU A 48 5.25 -24.13 17.05
N LEU A 49 5.27 -25.45 16.89
CA LEU A 49 4.93 -26.44 17.92
C LEU A 49 3.51 -26.25 18.50
N ILE A 50 2.55 -25.97 17.63
CA ILE A 50 1.12 -25.82 17.95
C ILE A 50 0.27 -26.74 17.08
N SER A 51 -1.04 -26.83 17.34
CA SER A 51 -1.94 -27.60 16.50
C SER A 51 -2.32 -26.85 15.20
N PRO A 52 -2.60 -27.55 14.09
CA PRO A 52 -3.11 -26.91 12.86
C PRO A 52 -4.43 -26.15 13.11
N GLY A 53 -5.28 -26.65 13.99
CA GLY A 53 -6.51 -25.97 14.39
C GLY A 53 -6.24 -24.62 15.08
N THR A 54 -5.19 -24.56 15.90
CA THR A 54 -4.77 -23.32 16.55
C THR A 54 -4.30 -22.30 15.51
N VAL A 55 -3.54 -22.72 14.48
CA VAL A 55 -3.14 -21.84 13.37
C VAL A 55 -4.37 -21.30 12.65
N HIS A 56 -5.31 -22.17 12.29
CA HIS A 56 -6.54 -21.79 11.60
C HIS A 56 -7.34 -20.72 12.37
N VAL A 57 -7.57 -20.96 13.67
CA VAL A 57 -8.33 -20.03 14.53
C VAL A 57 -7.64 -18.66 14.61
N ARG A 58 -6.29 -18.64 14.73
CA ARG A 58 -5.51 -17.41 14.80
C ARG A 58 -5.52 -16.63 13.48
N VAL A 59 -5.35 -17.32 12.35
CA VAL A 59 -5.43 -16.70 11.03
C VAL A 59 -6.83 -16.10 10.82
N LYS A 60 -7.88 -16.86 11.10
CA LYS A 60 -9.27 -16.41 10.99
C LYS A 60 -9.52 -15.18 11.85
N LYS A 61 -9.05 -15.17 13.09
CA LYS A 61 -9.12 -14.00 13.98
C LYS A 61 -8.44 -12.77 13.37
N MET A 62 -7.24 -12.93 12.77
CA MET A 62 -6.52 -11.83 12.14
C MET A 62 -7.21 -11.32 10.86
N GLU A 63 -7.89 -12.20 10.12
CA GLU A 63 -8.74 -11.82 8.99
C GLU A 63 -9.97 -11.02 9.46
N ASP A 64 -10.69 -11.53 10.46
CA ASP A 64 -11.89 -10.87 11.01
C ASP A 64 -11.56 -9.49 11.60
N LEU A 65 -10.34 -9.31 12.11
CA LEU A 65 -9.83 -8.03 12.59
C LEU A 65 -9.32 -7.09 11.47
N GLY A 66 -9.31 -7.57 10.22
CA GLY A 66 -8.79 -6.82 9.08
C GLY A 66 -7.27 -6.62 9.07
N ILE A 67 -6.52 -7.36 9.90
CA ILE A 67 -5.05 -7.39 9.90
C ILE A 67 -4.58 -8.09 8.63
N ILE A 68 -5.14 -9.28 8.35
CA ILE A 68 -4.99 -9.96 7.07
C ILE A 68 -6.16 -9.54 6.19
N LYS A 69 -5.86 -8.82 5.11
CA LYS A 69 -6.86 -8.35 4.14
C LYS A 69 -7.04 -9.28 2.95
N GLY A 70 -6.15 -10.25 2.80
CA GLY A 70 -6.14 -11.20 1.70
C GLY A 70 -4.72 -11.58 1.29
N SER A 71 -4.64 -12.43 0.28
CA SER A 71 -3.38 -12.83 -0.36
C SER A 71 -3.38 -12.43 -1.83
N SER A 72 -2.23 -12.03 -2.35
CA SER A 72 -2.07 -11.65 -3.75
C SER A 72 -0.78 -12.26 -4.32
N LEU A 73 -0.80 -12.51 -5.63
CA LEU A 73 0.41 -12.93 -6.32
C LEU A 73 1.37 -11.75 -6.47
N THR A 74 2.64 -11.99 -6.28
CA THR A 74 3.69 -11.07 -6.70
C THR A 74 4.07 -11.40 -8.13
N LEU A 75 3.92 -10.43 -9.04
CA LEU A 75 4.19 -10.59 -10.46
C LEU A 75 5.46 -9.83 -10.82
N ASP A 76 6.26 -10.45 -11.71
CA ASP A 76 7.30 -9.71 -12.42
C ASP A 76 6.67 -8.96 -13.61
N TYR A 77 6.38 -7.69 -13.38
CA TYR A 77 5.75 -6.85 -14.41
C TYR A 77 6.67 -6.59 -15.60
N LYS A 78 8.00 -6.71 -15.44
CA LYS A 78 8.94 -6.59 -16.57
C LYS A 78 8.75 -7.74 -17.54
N MET A 79 8.56 -8.96 -17.01
CA MET A 79 8.26 -10.15 -17.83
C MET A 79 6.91 -10.04 -18.56
N LEU A 80 5.99 -9.21 -18.05
CA LEU A 80 4.72 -8.89 -18.69
C LEU A 80 4.81 -7.69 -19.65
N GLY A 81 6.04 -7.17 -19.90
CA GLY A 81 6.28 -6.06 -20.81
C GLY A 81 6.10 -4.67 -20.22
N TYR A 82 5.85 -4.53 -18.91
CA TYR A 82 5.71 -3.24 -18.22
C TYR A 82 7.04 -2.81 -17.59
N ASN A 83 7.96 -2.38 -18.45
CA ASN A 83 9.36 -2.06 -18.07
C ASN A 83 9.53 -0.64 -17.56
N PHE A 84 8.57 0.25 -17.82
CA PHE A 84 8.67 1.66 -17.49
C PHE A 84 7.83 1.95 -16.23
N ILE A 85 8.47 2.53 -15.23
CA ILE A 85 7.84 2.98 -14.00
C ILE A 85 8.06 4.46 -13.85
N ALA A 86 7.01 5.22 -13.57
CA ALA A 86 7.14 6.62 -13.18
C ALA A 86 6.20 6.96 -12.03
N TYR A 87 6.58 8.01 -11.33
CA TYR A 87 5.76 8.66 -10.33
C TYR A 87 5.28 10.00 -10.87
N VAL A 88 3.98 10.26 -10.74
CA VAL A 88 3.35 11.47 -11.26
C VAL A 88 2.75 12.24 -10.10
N GLY A 89 3.30 13.43 -9.85
CA GLY A 89 2.73 14.40 -8.94
C GLY A 89 1.70 15.25 -9.67
N ILE A 90 0.50 15.34 -9.13
CA ILE A 90 -0.65 16.02 -9.75
C ILE A 90 -1.01 17.23 -8.89
N LEU A 91 -1.03 18.41 -9.50
CA LEU A 91 -1.60 19.63 -8.94
C LEU A 91 -3.01 19.83 -9.48
N ILE A 92 -3.92 20.21 -8.59
CA ILE A 92 -5.33 20.39 -8.94
C ILE A 92 -5.78 21.83 -8.64
N ASP A 93 -6.82 22.26 -9.34
CA ASP A 93 -7.37 23.63 -9.22
C ASP A 93 -7.96 23.91 -7.83
N ARG A 94 -8.67 22.94 -7.26
CA ARG A 94 -9.39 23.07 -5.99
C ARG A 94 -9.34 21.77 -5.20
N SER A 95 -8.84 21.82 -3.98
CA SER A 95 -8.70 20.66 -3.10
C SER A 95 -10.00 19.89 -2.87
N ARG A 96 -11.17 20.54 -2.96
CA ARG A 96 -12.47 19.85 -2.84
C ARG A 96 -12.75 18.85 -3.95
N ARG A 97 -12.09 18.99 -5.13
CA ARG A 97 -12.24 18.07 -6.28
C ARG A 97 -11.33 16.84 -6.21
N THR A 98 -10.47 16.74 -5.18
CA THR A 98 -9.51 15.65 -5.06
C THR A 98 -10.15 14.27 -5.21
N TYR A 99 -11.30 14.05 -4.57
CA TYR A 99 -11.96 12.74 -4.63
C TYR A 99 -12.61 12.47 -5.98
N GLU A 100 -13.14 13.48 -6.66
CA GLU A 100 -13.67 13.37 -8.02
C GLU A 100 -12.54 12.94 -8.98
N ILE A 101 -11.41 13.60 -8.89
CA ILE A 101 -10.23 13.28 -9.71
C ILE A 101 -9.72 11.86 -9.40
N ILE A 102 -9.68 11.44 -8.12
CA ILE A 102 -9.31 10.07 -7.76
C ILE A 102 -10.25 9.04 -8.41
N GLU A 103 -11.56 9.30 -8.48
CA GLU A 103 -12.49 8.38 -9.16
C GLU A 103 -12.21 8.30 -10.67
N GLU A 104 -11.83 9.39 -11.32
CA GLU A 104 -11.39 9.36 -12.74
C GLU A 104 -10.05 8.61 -12.90
N LEU A 105 -9.10 8.80 -11.99
CA LEU A 105 -7.82 8.08 -12.02
C LEU A 105 -8.01 6.57 -11.83
N LYS A 106 -8.96 6.12 -11.02
CA LYS A 106 -9.28 4.69 -10.83
C LYS A 106 -9.71 4.00 -12.13
N LYS A 107 -10.27 4.72 -13.08
CA LYS A 107 -10.67 4.18 -14.39
C LYS A 107 -9.47 3.91 -15.32
N LYS A 108 -8.27 4.39 -14.96
CA LYS A 108 -7.05 4.27 -15.74
C LYS A 108 -6.22 3.07 -15.26
N PRO A 109 -6.18 1.96 -15.99
CA PRO A 109 -5.61 0.69 -15.50
C PRO A 109 -4.09 0.73 -15.26
N TYR A 110 -3.39 1.68 -15.84
CA TYR A 110 -1.94 1.81 -15.72
C TYR A 110 -1.50 2.63 -14.49
N ILE A 111 -2.44 3.23 -13.78
CA ILE A 111 -2.20 3.86 -12.49
C ILE A 111 -2.34 2.77 -11.43
N THR A 112 -1.23 2.32 -10.89
CA THR A 112 -1.20 1.16 -9.98
C THR A 112 -1.29 1.55 -8.51
N VAL A 113 -0.93 2.78 -8.18
CA VAL A 113 -1.01 3.35 -6.82
C VAL A 113 -1.36 4.82 -6.94
N ALA A 114 -2.21 5.33 -6.08
CA ALA A 114 -2.47 6.76 -5.94
C ALA A 114 -2.64 7.13 -4.47
N HIS A 115 -2.01 8.21 -4.05
CA HIS A 115 -2.09 8.78 -2.71
C HIS A 115 -2.60 10.21 -2.78
N ILE A 116 -3.49 10.58 -1.89
CA ILE A 116 -3.77 11.98 -1.58
C ILE A 116 -2.68 12.43 -0.61
N THR A 117 -1.99 13.52 -0.92
CA THR A 117 -0.81 13.95 -0.18
C THR A 117 -0.95 15.36 0.37
N THR A 118 -0.15 15.67 1.36
CA THR A 118 0.09 17.03 1.84
C THR A 118 1.36 17.58 1.18
N GLY A 119 1.42 18.87 0.90
CA GLY A 119 2.61 19.52 0.34
C GLY A 119 2.44 19.96 -1.12
N LYS A 120 3.49 19.81 -1.94
CA LYS A 120 3.53 20.36 -3.30
C LYS A 120 2.45 19.80 -4.22
N TYR A 121 2.21 18.49 -4.17
CA TYR A 121 1.21 17.82 -4.99
C TYR A 121 -0.02 17.48 -4.17
N ASN A 122 -1.19 17.55 -4.77
CA ASN A 122 -2.45 17.14 -4.14
C ASN A 122 -2.62 15.60 -4.21
N ILE A 123 -2.19 15.03 -5.34
CA ILE A 123 -2.21 13.58 -5.58
C ILE A 123 -0.84 13.16 -6.08
N PHE A 124 -0.38 12.01 -5.64
CA PHE A 124 0.86 11.38 -6.06
C PHE A 124 0.58 9.95 -6.47
N CYS A 125 0.87 9.59 -7.71
CA CYS A 125 0.55 8.27 -8.21
C CYS A 125 1.76 7.58 -8.85
N LYS A 126 1.71 6.24 -8.89
CA LYS A 126 2.66 5.37 -9.58
C LYS A 126 2.01 4.83 -10.83
N ILE A 127 2.63 5.04 -11.97
CA ILE A 127 2.21 4.45 -13.24
C ILE A 127 3.17 3.36 -13.68
N ARG A 128 2.64 2.39 -14.42
CA ARG A 128 3.42 1.37 -15.13
C ARG A 128 3.09 1.42 -16.61
N ALA A 129 4.11 1.46 -17.44
CA ALA A 129 3.99 1.53 -18.89
C ALA A 129 4.92 0.52 -19.58
N LYS A 130 4.65 0.24 -20.84
CA LYS A 130 5.49 -0.64 -21.67
C LYS A 130 6.77 0.05 -22.15
N GLY A 131 6.76 1.38 -22.21
CA GLY A 131 7.87 2.21 -22.63
C GLY A 131 7.50 3.69 -22.56
N THR A 132 8.38 4.55 -23.05
CA THR A 132 8.23 6.02 -22.99
C THR A 132 7.02 6.55 -23.75
N GLU A 133 6.71 6.00 -24.93
CA GLU A 133 5.53 6.39 -25.73
C GLU A 133 4.23 6.09 -24.95
N HIS A 134 4.09 4.88 -24.48
CA HIS A 134 2.93 4.50 -23.67
C HIS A 134 2.84 5.30 -22.35
N ALA A 135 3.99 5.62 -21.74
CA ALA A 135 4.02 6.49 -20.56
C ALA A 135 3.50 7.89 -20.88
N ARG A 136 3.88 8.45 -22.02
CA ARG A 136 3.38 9.75 -22.52
C ARG A 136 1.85 9.73 -22.66
N GLU A 137 1.29 8.70 -23.28
CA GLU A 137 -0.16 8.55 -23.43
C GLU A 137 -0.88 8.53 -22.08
N ILE A 138 -0.34 7.78 -21.10
CA ILE A 138 -0.89 7.72 -19.76
C ILE A 138 -0.84 9.10 -19.10
N ILE A 139 0.29 9.80 -19.18
CA ILE A 139 0.45 11.13 -18.57
C ILE A 139 -0.51 12.12 -19.19
N PHE A 140 -0.63 12.18 -20.52
CA PHE A 140 -1.59 13.05 -21.18
C PHE A 140 -3.04 12.71 -20.77
N SER A 141 -3.35 11.42 -20.65
CA SER A 141 -4.67 11.03 -20.15
C SER A 141 -4.95 11.48 -18.72
N ILE A 142 -3.92 11.71 -17.91
CA ILE A 142 -4.06 12.29 -16.56
C ILE A 142 -4.24 13.80 -16.65
N ASP A 143 -3.48 14.48 -17.52
CA ASP A 143 -3.59 15.92 -17.74
C ASP A 143 -4.97 16.31 -18.27
N ASP A 144 -5.61 15.44 -19.06
CA ASP A 144 -6.96 15.65 -19.60
C ASP A 144 -8.08 15.52 -18.56
N VAL A 145 -7.76 15.07 -17.33
CA VAL A 145 -8.78 14.98 -16.26
C VAL A 145 -9.17 16.38 -15.79
N GLU A 146 -10.47 16.67 -15.85
CA GLU A 146 -11.00 17.96 -15.45
C GLU A 146 -10.64 18.33 -14.01
N GLY A 147 -9.99 19.47 -13.80
CA GLY A 147 -9.50 19.96 -12.52
C GLY A 147 -8.03 19.65 -12.26
N VAL A 148 -7.37 18.88 -13.11
CA VAL A 148 -5.90 18.78 -13.13
C VAL A 148 -5.35 20.06 -13.75
N LEU A 149 -4.46 20.74 -13.02
CA LEU A 149 -3.77 21.94 -13.50
C LEU A 149 -2.45 21.63 -14.17
N ARG A 150 -1.72 20.67 -13.60
CA ARG A 150 -0.37 20.33 -14.03
C ARG A 150 0.04 18.99 -13.45
N THR A 151 0.84 18.24 -14.19
CA THR A 151 1.56 17.07 -13.71
C THR A 151 3.07 17.29 -13.74
N GLU A 152 3.76 16.65 -12.80
CA GLU A 152 5.23 16.53 -12.81
C GLU A 152 5.59 15.06 -12.72
N THR A 153 6.36 14.58 -13.69
CA THR A 153 6.71 13.15 -13.80
C THR A 153 8.15 12.90 -13.39
N MET A 154 8.33 11.92 -12.51
CA MET A 154 9.64 11.41 -12.10
C MET A 154 9.78 9.97 -12.57
N ILE A 155 10.76 9.69 -13.40
CA ILE A 155 11.04 8.33 -13.89
C ILE A 155 11.78 7.56 -12.80
N SER A 156 11.29 6.37 -12.45
CA SER A 156 11.99 5.46 -11.56
C SER A 156 13.12 4.78 -12.33
N LEU A 157 14.35 5.02 -11.91
CA LEU A 157 15.52 4.35 -12.50
C LEU A 157 15.63 2.92 -11.98
N GLU A 158 15.38 2.72 -10.68
CA GLU A 158 15.46 1.43 -10.01
C GLU A 158 14.55 1.38 -8.79
N GLU A 159 13.92 0.22 -8.53
CA GLU A 159 13.23 -0.06 -7.29
C GLU A 159 14.16 -0.84 -6.36
N SER A 160 15.00 -0.13 -5.60
CA SER A 160 16.06 -0.72 -4.77
C SER A 160 15.55 -1.39 -3.50
N ILE A 161 14.36 -1.02 -3.02
CA ILE A 161 13.73 -1.60 -1.82
C ILE A 161 12.25 -1.84 -2.10
N ASN A 162 11.84 -3.10 -2.03
CA ASN A 162 10.44 -3.52 -2.07
C ASN A 162 10.25 -4.73 -1.14
N ASP A 163 10.40 -4.49 0.16
CA ASP A 163 10.33 -5.53 1.20
C ASP A 163 9.12 -5.30 2.11
N LYS A 164 8.14 -6.17 2.00
CA LYS A 164 6.89 -6.13 2.79
C LYS A 164 7.10 -6.50 4.26
N LYS A 165 8.21 -7.15 4.60
CA LYS A 165 8.50 -7.63 5.96
C LYS A 165 9.14 -6.58 6.87
N ARG A 166 9.74 -5.53 6.31
CA ARG A 166 10.56 -4.58 7.10
C ARG A 166 9.84 -4.03 8.34
N LEU A 167 8.55 -3.75 8.22
CA LEU A 167 7.76 -3.24 9.36
C LEU A 167 7.51 -4.32 10.43
N MET A 168 7.46 -5.60 10.05
CA MET A 168 7.34 -6.69 11.02
C MET A 168 8.62 -6.81 11.86
N THR A 169 9.79 -6.71 11.23
CA THR A 169 11.09 -6.75 11.91
C THR A 169 11.25 -5.64 12.96
N VAL A 170 10.81 -4.41 12.64
CA VAL A 170 10.84 -3.27 13.59
C VAL A 170 9.98 -3.52 14.82
N SER A 171 8.83 -4.17 14.66
CA SER A 171 7.92 -4.51 15.76
C SER A 171 8.56 -5.46 16.80
N TYR A 172 9.50 -6.32 16.38
CA TYR A 172 10.22 -7.23 17.27
C TYR A 172 11.31 -6.53 18.12
N THR A 173 12.00 -5.54 17.55
CA THR A 173 13.11 -4.86 18.25
C THR A 173 12.62 -3.96 19.37
N HIS A 174 11.45 -3.30 19.22
CA HIS A 174 10.91 -2.44 20.26
C HIS A 174 10.37 -3.18 21.49
N LEU A 175 9.96 -4.44 21.35
CA LEU A 175 9.46 -5.23 22.48
C LEU A 175 10.59 -5.79 23.35
N ARG A 176 11.73 -6.14 22.77
CA ARG A 176 12.90 -6.58 23.55
C ARG A 176 13.55 -5.46 24.37
N ALA A 177 13.39 -4.21 23.97
CA ALA A 177 13.95 -3.06 24.68
C ALA A 177 13.16 -2.70 25.96
N HIS A 178 11.99 -3.27 26.19
CA HIS A 178 11.16 -3.05 27.40
C HIS A 178 11.18 -4.22 28.38
N GLU A 179 11.90 -5.31 28.08
CA GLU A 179 12.03 -6.49 28.96
C GLU A 179 13.41 -6.56 29.68
N THR A 180 14.22 -5.53 29.56
CA THR A 180 15.46 -5.30 30.35
C THR A 180 15.27 -4.03 31.20
#